data_d7e06ab79822edaca1e2a1512f044042
#
_entry.id   d7e06ab79822edaca1e2a1512f044042
#
_cell.length_a   1.000
_cell.length_b   1.000
_cell.length_c   1.000
_cell.angle_alpha   90.00
_cell.angle_beta   90.00
_cell.angle_gamma   90.00
#
_symmetry.space_group_name_H-M   'P 1'
#
loop_
_entity.id
_entity.type
_entity.pdbx_description
1 polymer ?
#
loop_
_entity_poly.entity_id
_entity_poly.type
_entity_poly.pdbx_seq_one_letter_code
_entity_poly.pdbx_strand_id
1 'polypeptide(L)'
;MAKSAYVFRSAEDTLIFCYDADRESRNGDTWEIPEGKAKRQEIKWKDEAIRKVVINPSFSDYRPTSTSRWFYRLTNLTTIEGLEHLNTSEVTEMEGMFEKCDAITTLDLSNFDSSKVENMSEMFSFCKSLTTLDLSNFDTSKVENMSGMFRLCKSLTNLDVSSFDVSAVEDMTFMFDGCESLEELDLSHFNPPLTAAKSDMYCNCHKLKVKGFSRIEYYSSND
;
A
#
# COMPACT_ATOMS: atom_id res chain seq x y z
N MET A 1 -25.90 -17.02 12.88
CA MET A 1 -25.85 -15.82 12.02
C MET A 1 -24.85 -16.05 10.90
N ALA A 2 -24.97 -15.36 9.77
CA ALA A 2 -23.98 -15.45 8.71
C ALA A 2 -22.69 -14.73 9.12
N LYS A 3 -21.51 -15.23 8.66
CA LYS A 3 -20.23 -14.51 8.84
C LYS A 3 -20.26 -13.22 8.06
N SER A 4 -19.67 -12.16 8.61
CA SER A 4 -19.44 -10.88 7.93
C SER A 4 -18.02 -10.38 8.20
N ALA A 5 -17.46 -9.61 7.26
CA ALA A 5 -16.18 -8.96 7.43
C ALA A 5 -16.40 -7.56 8.06
N TYR A 6 -15.68 -7.28 9.14
CA TYR A 6 -15.82 -6.02 9.87
C TYR A 6 -14.54 -5.66 10.61
N VAL A 7 -14.43 -4.38 10.97
CA VAL A 7 -13.38 -3.88 11.87
C VAL A 7 -14.01 -3.60 13.22
N PHE A 8 -13.32 -3.97 14.26
CA PHE A 8 -13.73 -3.79 15.66
C PHE A 8 -12.65 -3.04 16.43
N ARG A 9 -13.03 -2.00 17.18
CA ARG A 9 -12.13 -1.30 18.10
C ARG A 9 -12.17 -1.97 19.46
N SER A 10 -11.14 -2.77 19.77
CA SER A 10 -11.08 -3.57 21.00
C SER A 10 -10.52 -2.82 22.20
N ALA A 11 -9.71 -1.79 21.94
CA ALA A 11 -9.11 -0.90 22.93
C ALA A 11 -8.96 0.50 22.31
N GLU A 12 -8.54 1.48 23.12
CA GLU A 12 -8.41 2.86 22.65
C GLU A 12 -7.52 3.00 21.41
N ASP A 13 -6.45 2.18 21.31
CA ASP A 13 -5.43 2.24 20.27
C ASP A 13 -5.39 1.03 19.34
N THR A 14 -6.34 0.08 19.46
CA THR A 14 -6.26 -1.20 18.74
C THR A 14 -7.50 -1.48 17.91
N LEU A 15 -7.29 -1.75 16.62
CA LEU A 15 -8.30 -2.27 15.69
C LEU A 15 -8.10 -3.76 15.43
N ILE A 16 -9.18 -4.51 15.36
CA ILE A 16 -9.18 -5.93 14.97
C ILE A 16 -10.06 -6.11 13.75
N PHE A 17 -9.51 -6.71 12.70
CA PHE A 17 -10.22 -7.13 11.51
C PHE A 17 -10.74 -8.55 11.72
N CYS A 18 -12.03 -8.77 11.61
CA CYS A 18 -12.71 -10.03 11.88
C CYS A 18 -13.59 -10.48 10.71
N TYR A 19 -13.69 -11.81 10.53
CA TYR A 19 -14.66 -12.45 9.64
C TYR A 19 -15.39 -13.58 10.36
N ASP A 20 -16.41 -13.22 11.15
CA ASP A 20 -17.18 -14.14 11.99
C ASP A 20 -18.65 -13.70 12.11
N ALA A 21 -19.41 -14.39 12.95
CA ALA A 21 -20.81 -14.08 13.25
C ALA A 21 -21.00 -13.25 14.53
N ASP A 22 -19.92 -12.78 15.15
CA ASP A 22 -19.93 -12.23 16.50
C ASP A 22 -20.01 -10.70 16.56
N ARG A 23 -20.15 -10.02 15.41
CA ARG A 23 -20.13 -8.56 15.31
C ARG A 23 -21.06 -7.87 16.29
N GLU A 24 -22.30 -8.35 16.41
CA GLU A 24 -23.32 -7.74 17.26
C GLU A 24 -23.06 -7.95 18.78
N SER A 25 -22.23 -8.94 19.13
CA SER A 25 -21.84 -9.24 20.50
C SER A 25 -20.60 -8.46 20.97
N ARG A 26 -19.91 -7.75 20.07
CA ARG A 26 -18.72 -6.98 20.41
C ARG A 26 -19.07 -5.73 21.22
N ASN A 27 -18.36 -5.53 22.33
CA ASN A 27 -18.43 -4.27 23.07
C ASN A 27 -17.48 -3.26 22.43
N GLY A 28 -18.01 -2.16 21.89
CA GLY A 28 -17.26 -1.11 21.25
C GLY A 28 -17.69 -0.84 19.81
N ASP A 29 -16.96 0.06 19.15
CA ASP A 29 -17.28 0.46 17.80
C ASP A 29 -16.95 -0.65 16.80
N THR A 30 -17.88 -0.94 15.92
CA THR A 30 -17.69 -1.87 14.80
C THR A 30 -18.09 -1.20 13.48
N TRP A 31 -17.31 -1.47 12.44
CA TRP A 31 -17.56 -0.94 11.09
C TRP A 31 -17.51 -2.07 10.07
N GLU A 32 -18.43 -2.04 9.11
CA GLU A 32 -18.36 -2.93 7.95
C GLU A 32 -17.16 -2.58 7.09
N ILE A 33 -16.51 -3.60 6.54
CA ILE A 33 -15.49 -3.41 5.52
C ILE A 33 -16.22 -3.17 4.19
N PRO A 34 -15.94 -2.05 3.49
CA PRO A 34 -16.54 -1.78 2.20
C PRO A 34 -16.24 -2.88 1.19
N GLU A 35 -17.25 -3.30 0.44
CA GLU A 35 -17.06 -4.18 -0.70
C GLU A 35 -16.47 -3.38 -1.87
N GLY A 36 -15.47 -3.95 -2.55
CA GLY A 36 -14.79 -3.32 -3.68
C GLY A 36 -13.93 -2.11 -3.27
N LYS A 37 -13.65 -1.20 -4.21
CA LYS A 37 -12.75 -0.06 -4.04
C LYS A 37 -13.32 0.98 -3.07
N ALA A 38 -12.76 1.07 -1.88
CA ALA A 38 -13.17 2.03 -0.87
C ALA A 38 -12.72 3.46 -1.20
N LYS A 39 -13.62 4.43 -1.02
CA LYS A 39 -13.29 5.86 -1.07
C LYS A 39 -12.75 6.31 0.29
N ARG A 40 -11.91 7.38 0.30
CA ARG A 40 -11.30 7.92 1.55
C ARG A 40 -12.31 8.26 2.65
N GLN A 41 -13.53 8.70 2.30
CA GLN A 41 -14.59 9.01 3.27
C GLN A 41 -15.29 7.76 3.83
N GLU A 42 -15.17 6.62 3.19
CA GLU A 42 -15.81 5.36 3.61
C GLU A 42 -15.03 4.66 4.72
N ILE A 43 -13.72 4.97 4.86
CA ILE A 43 -12.89 4.45 5.94
C ILE A 43 -13.22 5.18 7.24
N LYS A 44 -14.06 4.58 8.05
CA LYS A 44 -14.60 5.19 9.28
C LYS A 44 -13.76 4.92 10.52
N TRP A 45 -12.87 3.92 10.49
CA TRP A 45 -12.00 3.53 11.60
C TRP A 45 -10.63 4.23 11.60
N LYS A 46 -10.40 5.17 10.67
CA LYS A 46 -9.19 6.01 10.65
C LYS A 46 -9.17 6.93 11.87
N ASP A 47 -8.18 6.75 12.72
CA ASP A 47 -8.01 7.52 13.95
C ASP A 47 -6.52 7.60 14.31
N GLU A 48 -6.09 8.78 14.70
CA GLU A 48 -4.70 9.02 15.12
C GLU A 48 -4.35 8.34 16.45
N ALA A 49 -5.32 7.92 17.25
CA ALA A 49 -5.08 7.14 18.45
C ALA A 49 -4.60 5.71 18.13
N ILE A 50 -4.91 5.18 16.95
CA ILE A 50 -4.61 3.78 16.60
C ILE A 50 -3.10 3.59 16.42
N ARG A 51 -2.56 2.61 17.17
CA ARG A 51 -1.15 2.21 17.13
C ARG A 51 -0.97 0.76 16.69
N LYS A 52 -2.02 -0.04 16.85
CA LYS A 52 -2.00 -1.47 16.55
C LYS A 52 -3.20 -1.88 15.73
N VAL A 53 -2.94 -2.75 14.75
CA VAL A 53 -3.96 -3.50 14.02
C VAL A 53 -3.71 -4.99 14.22
N VAL A 54 -4.77 -5.77 14.37
CA VAL A 54 -4.73 -7.24 14.42
C VAL A 54 -5.65 -7.78 13.34
N ILE A 55 -5.11 -8.60 12.45
CA ILE A 55 -5.92 -9.41 11.53
C ILE A 55 -6.22 -10.72 12.25
N ASN A 56 -7.48 -10.91 12.63
CA ASN A 56 -7.89 -12.11 13.36
C ASN A 56 -7.78 -13.37 12.46
N PRO A 57 -7.39 -14.54 12.98
CA PRO A 57 -7.32 -15.79 12.21
C PRO A 57 -8.59 -16.14 11.43
N SER A 58 -9.77 -15.71 11.89
CA SER A 58 -11.05 -15.87 11.17
C SER A 58 -11.02 -15.24 9.76
N PHE A 59 -10.14 -14.25 9.55
CA PHE A 59 -9.98 -13.55 8.28
C PHE A 59 -9.40 -14.42 7.16
N SER A 60 -8.74 -15.54 7.50
CA SER A 60 -8.18 -16.49 6.51
C SER A 60 -9.24 -17.09 5.59
N ASP A 61 -10.52 -17.12 6.00
CA ASP A 61 -11.64 -17.59 5.18
C ASP A 61 -12.25 -16.48 4.30
N TYR A 62 -11.92 -15.22 4.57
CA TYR A 62 -12.43 -14.09 3.78
C TYR A 62 -11.63 -13.89 2.50
N ARG A 63 -12.30 -13.56 1.41
CA ARG A 63 -11.70 -13.33 0.09
C ARG A 63 -12.12 -11.94 -0.42
N PRO A 64 -11.46 -10.88 0.06
CA PRO A 64 -11.75 -9.54 -0.44
C PRO A 64 -11.35 -9.41 -1.91
N THR A 65 -12.10 -8.64 -2.67
CA THR A 65 -11.71 -8.22 -4.02
C THR A 65 -10.95 -6.90 -4.00
N SER A 66 -10.97 -6.19 -2.86
CA SER A 66 -10.25 -4.93 -2.68
C SER A 66 -9.78 -4.78 -1.24
N THR A 67 -8.55 -4.29 -1.08
CA THR A 67 -7.99 -3.83 0.19
C THR A 67 -7.72 -2.31 0.17
N SER A 68 -8.31 -1.60 -0.81
CA SER A 68 -8.11 -0.17 -0.99
C SER A 68 -8.36 0.60 0.30
N ARG A 69 -7.33 1.31 0.76
CA ARG A 69 -7.37 2.21 1.92
C ARG A 69 -7.70 1.57 3.26
N TRP A 70 -7.52 0.26 3.42
CA TRP A 70 -7.88 -0.40 4.69
C TRP A 70 -7.15 0.17 5.90
N PHE A 71 -5.89 0.58 5.75
CA PHE A 71 -5.09 1.20 6.82
C PHE A 71 -4.85 2.70 6.58
N TYR A 72 -5.61 3.32 5.69
CA TYR A 72 -5.49 4.73 5.31
C TYR A 72 -5.55 5.67 6.51
N ARG A 73 -4.51 6.54 6.64
CA ARG A 73 -4.40 7.56 7.69
C ARG A 73 -4.36 7.02 9.12
N LEU A 74 -3.93 5.82 9.33
CA LEU A 74 -3.54 5.36 10.67
C LEU A 74 -2.12 5.89 10.95
N THR A 75 -2.01 7.20 11.16
CA THR A 75 -0.73 7.95 11.15
C THR A 75 0.22 7.53 12.26
N ASN A 76 -0.30 6.99 13.37
CA ASN A 76 0.48 6.50 14.50
C ASN A 76 0.54 4.96 14.57
N LEU A 77 0.08 4.27 13.53
CA LEU A 77 0.17 2.82 13.45
C LEU A 77 1.63 2.38 13.39
N THR A 78 2.02 1.56 14.36
CA THR A 78 3.39 1.01 14.45
C THR A 78 3.43 -0.50 14.26
N THR A 79 2.31 -1.20 14.48
CA THR A 79 2.27 -2.67 14.51
C THR A 79 1.03 -3.19 13.80
N ILE A 80 1.25 -4.15 12.89
CA ILE A 80 0.18 -4.98 12.32
C ILE A 80 0.51 -6.43 12.64
N GLU A 81 -0.35 -7.10 13.39
CA GLU A 81 -0.22 -8.52 13.72
C GLU A 81 -1.21 -9.35 12.91
N GLY A 82 -0.83 -10.58 12.55
CA GLY A 82 -1.71 -11.52 11.86
C GLY A 82 -1.92 -11.17 10.38
N LEU A 83 -1.04 -10.36 9.77
CA LEU A 83 -1.16 -9.98 8.36
C LEU A 83 -1.13 -11.22 7.44
N GLU A 84 -0.52 -12.32 7.89
CA GLU A 84 -0.53 -13.63 7.24
C GLU A 84 -1.93 -14.26 7.12
N HIS A 85 -2.91 -13.77 7.88
CA HIS A 85 -4.31 -14.20 7.78
C HIS A 85 -5.10 -13.43 6.71
N LEU A 86 -4.53 -12.36 6.15
CA LEU A 86 -5.16 -11.63 5.06
C LEU A 86 -4.93 -12.35 3.74
N ASN A 87 -5.97 -12.96 3.21
CA ASN A 87 -5.90 -13.63 1.91
C ASN A 87 -6.17 -12.62 0.79
N THR A 88 -5.15 -12.35 -0.03
CA THR A 88 -5.24 -11.38 -1.13
C THR A 88 -5.43 -12.00 -2.51
N SER A 89 -5.65 -13.32 -2.61
CA SER A 89 -5.71 -14.06 -3.89
C SER A 89 -6.83 -13.62 -4.85
N GLU A 90 -7.85 -12.90 -4.37
CA GLU A 90 -8.92 -12.36 -5.20
C GLU A 90 -8.86 -10.81 -5.31
N VAL A 91 -7.82 -10.19 -4.75
CA VAL A 91 -7.69 -8.73 -4.73
C VAL A 91 -7.25 -8.21 -6.09
N THR A 92 -8.02 -7.27 -6.63
CA THR A 92 -7.69 -6.50 -7.84
C THR A 92 -7.29 -5.06 -7.53
N GLU A 93 -7.64 -4.55 -6.32
CA GLU A 93 -7.44 -3.15 -5.93
C GLU A 93 -6.71 -3.05 -4.59
N MET A 94 -5.47 -2.53 -4.60
CA MET A 94 -4.67 -2.23 -3.42
C MET A 94 -4.40 -0.72 -3.24
N GLU A 95 -5.15 0.14 -3.95
CA GLU A 95 -4.98 1.59 -3.93
C GLU A 95 -4.93 2.15 -2.51
N GLY A 96 -3.84 2.83 -2.17
CA GLY A 96 -3.68 3.53 -0.89
C GLY A 96 -3.81 2.65 0.35
N MET A 97 -3.58 1.33 0.26
CA MET A 97 -3.81 0.40 1.37
C MET A 97 -3.14 0.86 2.67
N PHE A 98 -1.90 1.36 2.59
CA PHE A 98 -1.13 1.89 3.71
C PHE A 98 -0.89 3.41 3.60
N GLU A 99 -1.64 4.12 2.75
CA GLU A 99 -1.45 5.56 2.54
C GLU A 99 -1.52 6.32 3.87
N LYS A 100 -0.46 7.09 4.19
CA LYS A 100 -0.33 7.86 5.43
C LYS A 100 -0.27 7.01 6.71
N CYS A 101 0.33 5.83 6.64
CA CYS A 101 0.81 5.11 7.83
C CYS A 101 2.19 5.66 8.21
N ASP A 102 2.22 6.90 8.68
CA ASP A 102 3.46 7.69 8.85
C ASP A 102 4.47 7.06 9.80
N ALA A 103 4.00 6.29 10.82
CA ALA A 103 4.85 5.74 11.89
C ALA A 103 5.29 4.29 11.65
N ILE A 104 4.77 3.61 10.62
CA ILE A 104 5.17 2.23 10.35
C ILE A 104 6.59 2.19 9.80
N THR A 105 7.43 1.31 10.35
CA THR A 105 8.86 1.22 9.97
C THR A 105 9.16 0.03 9.07
N THR A 106 8.39 -1.05 9.21
CA THR A 106 8.52 -2.31 8.45
C THR A 106 7.15 -2.92 8.21
N LEU A 107 7.01 -3.67 7.12
CA LEU A 107 5.82 -4.47 6.79
C LEU A 107 6.26 -5.84 6.30
N ASP A 108 5.67 -6.90 6.82
CA ASP A 108 5.81 -8.23 6.26
C ASP A 108 4.65 -8.52 5.30
N LEU A 109 4.95 -8.50 4.01
CA LEU A 109 4.00 -8.75 2.93
C LEU A 109 4.28 -10.07 2.19
N SER A 110 5.07 -10.96 2.79
CA SER A 110 5.53 -12.19 2.17
C SER A 110 4.41 -13.16 1.78
N ASN A 111 3.23 -13.03 2.43
CA ASN A 111 2.05 -13.85 2.12
C ASN A 111 1.08 -13.20 1.09
N PHE A 112 1.38 -11.99 0.61
CA PHE A 112 0.50 -11.33 -0.34
C PHE A 112 0.59 -11.98 -1.73
N ASP A 113 -0.56 -12.36 -2.25
CA ASP A 113 -0.75 -12.73 -3.65
C ASP A 113 -1.24 -11.48 -4.40
N SER A 114 -0.42 -10.96 -5.29
CA SER A 114 -0.72 -9.78 -6.11
C SER A 114 -1.03 -10.11 -7.57
N SER A 115 -1.11 -11.39 -7.93
CA SER A 115 -1.23 -11.87 -9.32
C SER A 115 -2.51 -11.43 -10.06
N LYS A 116 -3.49 -10.88 -9.32
CA LYS A 116 -4.72 -10.31 -9.90
C LYS A 116 -4.82 -8.80 -9.73
N VAL A 117 -3.83 -8.17 -9.11
CA VAL A 117 -3.90 -6.73 -8.81
C VAL A 117 -3.69 -5.90 -10.05
N GLU A 118 -4.63 -5.00 -10.31
CA GLU A 118 -4.63 -4.05 -11.43
C GLU A 118 -4.21 -2.64 -10.97
N ASN A 119 -4.41 -2.31 -9.69
CA ASN A 119 -4.15 -0.98 -9.17
C ASN A 119 -3.42 -1.03 -7.82
N MET A 120 -2.18 -0.50 -7.81
CA MET A 120 -1.33 -0.31 -6.63
C MET A 120 -1.01 1.17 -6.36
N SER A 121 -1.78 2.09 -6.96
CA SER A 121 -1.53 3.53 -6.79
C SER A 121 -1.58 3.94 -5.31
N GLU A 122 -0.67 4.83 -4.91
CA GLU A 122 -0.57 5.35 -3.54
C GLU A 122 -0.41 4.28 -2.43
N MET A 123 -0.14 2.99 -2.74
CA MET A 123 -0.20 1.89 -1.76
C MET A 123 0.60 2.17 -0.49
N PHE A 124 1.80 2.75 -0.60
CA PHE A 124 2.68 3.13 0.52
C PHE A 124 2.90 4.64 0.61
N SER A 125 2.11 5.43 -0.10
CA SER A 125 2.29 6.88 -0.14
C SER A 125 2.24 7.49 1.27
N PHE A 126 3.21 8.37 1.59
CA PHE A 126 3.38 8.99 2.90
C PHE A 126 3.69 8.00 4.05
N CYS A 127 4.21 6.80 3.79
CA CYS A 127 4.80 5.97 4.85
C CYS A 127 6.19 6.52 5.22
N LYS A 128 6.20 7.65 5.92
CA LYS A 128 7.41 8.49 6.12
C LYS A 128 8.52 7.80 6.91
N SER A 129 8.16 6.87 7.81
CA SER A 129 9.12 6.14 8.67
C SER A 129 9.51 4.76 8.11
N LEU A 130 8.91 4.33 6.99
CA LEU A 130 9.22 3.05 6.37
C LEU A 130 10.67 3.04 5.89
N THR A 131 11.49 2.11 6.43
CA THR A 131 12.93 2.06 6.16
C THR A 131 13.30 1.00 5.15
N THR A 132 12.61 -0.13 5.17
CA THR A 132 12.84 -1.29 4.31
C THR A 132 11.50 -1.90 3.91
N LEU A 133 11.44 -2.45 2.70
CA LEU A 133 10.27 -3.15 2.19
C LEU A 133 10.72 -4.22 1.21
N ASP A 134 10.34 -5.47 1.48
CA ASP A 134 10.55 -6.60 0.57
C ASP A 134 9.28 -6.80 -0.27
N LEU A 135 9.44 -6.68 -1.59
CA LEU A 135 8.39 -6.86 -2.59
C LEU A 135 8.78 -7.93 -3.62
N SER A 136 9.75 -8.77 -3.29
CA SER A 136 10.28 -9.79 -4.22
C SER A 136 9.23 -10.83 -4.65
N ASN A 137 8.17 -11.01 -3.83
CA ASN A 137 7.04 -11.89 -4.13
C ASN A 137 5.91 -11.22 -4.94
N PHE A 138 6.01 -9.90 -5.22
CA PHE A 138 4.95 -9.20 -5.93
C PHE A 138 4.97 -9.53 -7.43
N ASP A 139 3.87 -10.07 -7.93
CA ASP A 139 3.58 -10.17 -9.35
C ASP A 139 2.85 -8.90 -9.78
N THR A 140 3.52 -8.08 -10.61
CA THR A 140 2.96 -6.82 -11.09
C THR A 140 2.54 -6.87 -12.56
N SER A 141 2.53 -8.05 -13.17
CA SER A 141 2.29 -8.22 -14.61
C SER A 141 0.92 -7.73 -15.12
N LYS A 142 -0.06 -7.55 -14.20
CA LYS A 142 -1.38 -7.02 -14.52
C LYS A 142 -1.61 -5.60 -14.00
N VAL A 143 -0.62 -5.01 -13.32
CA VAL A 143 -0.79 -3.69 -12.73
C VAL A 143 -0.78 -2.61 -13.81
N GLU A 144 -1.88 -1.88 -13.89
CA GLU A 144 -2.07 -0.76 -14.81
C GLU A 144 -1.70 0.58 -14.16
N ASN A 145 -1.85 0.70 -12.83
CA ASN A 145 -1.61 1.95 -12.12
C ASN A 145 -0.68 1.76 -10.92
N MET A 146 0.50 2.40 -10.97
CA MET A 146 1.50 2.49 -9.89
C MET A 146 1.75 3.95 -9.45
N SER A 147 0.87 4.90 -9.82
CA SER A 147 1.10 6.31 -9.52
C SER A 147 1.23 6.54 -8.01
N GLY A 148 2.26 7.29 -7.62
CA GLY A 148 2.54 7.63 -6.23
C GLY A 148 2.78 6.45 -5.29
N MET A 149 3.05 5.22 -5.78
CA MET A 149 3.12 4.01 -4.95
C MET A 149 4.01 4.17 -3.72
N PHE A 150 5.18 4.81 -3.87
CA PHE A 150 6.15 5.08 -2.78
C PHE A 150 6.32 6.57 -2.50
N ARG A 151 5.39 7.41 -2.96
CA ARG A 151 5.49 8.86 -2.81
C ARG A 151 5.68 9.24 -1.34
N LEU A 152 6.70 10.09 -1.06
CA LEU A 152 7.03 10.60 0.28
C LEU A 152 7.34 9.51 1.32
N CYS A 153 7.87 8.36 0.87
CA CYS A 153 8.53 7.38 1.73
C CYS A 153 9.93 7.89 2.12
N LYS A 154 9.97 8.90 2.97
CA LYS A 154 11.17 9.72 3.22
C LYS A 154 12.34 8.97 3.84
N SER A 155 12.07 7.91 4.62
CA SER A 155 13.09 7.11 5.32
C SER A 155 13.52 5.87 4.56
N LEU A 156 12.91 5.57 3.40
CA LEU A 156 13.24 4.41 2.60
C LEU A 156 14.64 4.59 1.99
N THR A 157 15.58 3.73 2.42
CA THR A 157 17.01 3.85 2.02
C THR A 157 17.36 2.95 0.85
N ASN A 158 16.69 1.81 0.74
CA ASN A 158 16.88 0.82 -0.31
C ASN A 158 15.53 0.25 -0.73
N LEU A 159 15.34 0.05 -2.02
CA LEU A 159 14.16 -0.58 -2.59
C LEU A 159 14.57 -1.40 -3.81
N ASP A 160 14.36 -2.70 -3.74
CA ASP A 160 14.52 -3.59 -4.89
C ASP A 160 13.18 -3.71 -5.64
N VAL A 161 13.18 -3.29 -6.89
CA VAL A 161 12.04 -3.38 -7.81
C VAL A 161 12.36 -4.30 -9.00
N SER A 162 13.39 -5.13 -8.89
CA SER A 162 13.84 -6.03 -9.98
C SER A 162 12.80 -7.07 -10.39
N SER A 163 11.85 -7.39 -9.49
CA SER A 163 10.72 -8.28 -9.76
C SER A 163 9.56 -7.59 -10.52
N PHE A 164 9.57 -6.25 -10.63
CA PHE A 164 8.42 -5.54 -11.19
C PHE A 164 8.35 -5.68 -12.71
N ASP A 165 7.26 -6.22 -13.21
CA ASP A 165 6.86 -6.12 -14.61
C ASP A 165 5.99 -4.87 -14.78
N VAL A 166 6.46 -3.93 -15.61
CA VAL A 166 5.76 -2.68 -15.88
C VAL A 166 5.17 -2.63 -17.30
N SER A 167 5.10 -3.77 -17.97
CA SER A 167 4.66 -3.84 -19.37
C SER A 167 3.18 -3.47 -19.58
N ALA A 168 2.35 -3.60 -18.54
CA ALA A 168 0.93 -3.22 -18.56
C ALA A 168 0.69 -1.82 -17.93
N VAL A 169 1.71 -1.18 -17.35
CA VAL A 169 1.50 0.04 -16.56
C VAL A 169 1.18 1.24 -17.45
N GLU A 170 0.06 1.87 -17.17
CA GLU A 170 -0.41 3.09 -17.84
C GLU A 170 -0.02 4.37 -17.09
N ASP A 171 0.09 4.31 -15.76
CA ASP A 171 0.45 5.47 -14.93
C ASP A 171 1.42 5.09 -13.80
N MET A 172 2.61 5.72 -13.80
CA MET A 172 3.62 5.68 -12.75
C MET A 172 4.08 7.08 -12.32
N THR A 173 3.21 8.09 -12.53
CA THR A 173 3.50 9.47 -12.11
C THR A 173 3.75 9.52 -10.61
N PHE A 174 4.73 10.33 -10.18
CA PHE A 174 5.10 10.49 -8.76
C PHE A 174 5.49 9.20 -8.02
N MET A 175 5.77 8.07 -8.71
CA MET A 175 5.94 6.76 -8.09
C MET A 175 6.93 6.77 -6.92
N PHE A 176 8.04 7.50 -7.03
CA PHE A 176 9.09 7.64 -6.02
C PHE A 176 9.28 9.10 -5.56
N ASP A 177 8.38 10.04 -5.93
CA ASP A 177 8.51 11.45 -5.57
C ASP A 177 8.72 11.63 -4.05
N GLY A 178 9.75 12.37 -3.66
CA GLY A 178 10.05 12.68 -2.27
C GLY A 178 10.59 11.51 -1.44
N CYS A 179 11.14 10.46 -2.07
CA CYS A 179 11.93 9.43 -1.39
C CYS A 179 13.33 9.99 -1.06
N GLU A 180 13.39 10.89 -0.07
CA GLU A 180 14.56 11.73 0.25
C GLU A 180 15.80 10.94 0.67
N SER A 181 15.62 9.72 1.22
CA SER A 181 16.71 8.86 1.71
C SER A 181 17.14 7.78 0.72
N LEU A 182 16.40 7.59 -0.37
CA LEU A 182 16.72 6.55 -1.36
C LEU A 182 17.99 6.95 -2.12
N GLU A 183 19.00 6.06 -2.12
CA GLU A 183 20.34 6.36 -2.68
C GLU A 183 20.54 5.79 -4.07
N GLU A 184 20.03 4.59 -4.32
CA GLU A 184 20.16 3.90 -5.62
C GLU A 184 18.84 3.26 -6.03
N LEU A 185 18.53 3.29 -7.32
CA LEU A 185 17.38 2.62 -7.92
C LEU A 185 17.77 2.10 -9.32
N ASP A 186 17.72 0.78 -9.49
CA ASP A 186 17.97 0.15 -10.80
C ASP A 186 16.63 -0.06 -11.52
N LEU A 187 16.39 0.75 -12.55
CA LEU A 187 15.24 0.68 -13.44
C LEU A 187 15.62 0.17 -14.83
N SER A 188 16.76 -0.50 -14.98
CA SER A 188 17.27 -0.95 -16.29
C SER A 188 16.34 -1.95 -16.99
N HIS A 189 15.49 -2.64 -16.23
CA HIS A 189 14.49 -3.58 -16.74
C HIS A 189 13.12 -2.92 -16.97
N PHE A 190 12.89 -1.68 -16.52
CA PHE A 190 11.62 -0.99 -16.73
C PHE A 190 11.42 -0.66 -18.21
N ASN A 191 10.43 -1.27 -18.81
CA ASN A 191 10.05 -1.06 -20.21
C ASN A 191 8.54 -0.86 -20.35
N PRO A 192 7.99 0.22 -19.75
CA PRO A 192 6.56 0.49 -19.81
C PRO A 192 6.15 0.89 -21.23
N PRO A 193 4.85 0.81 -21.57
CA PRO A 193 4.32 1.35 -22.82
C PRO A 193 4.77 2.79 -23.07
N LEU A 194 4.98 3.18 -24.32
CA LEU A 194 5.36 4.57 -24.68
C LEU A 194 4.33 5.59 -24.22
N THR A 195 3.07 5.19 -24.15
CA THR A 195 1.92 6.00 -23.70
C THR A 195 1.84 6.14 -22.19
N ALA A 196 2.58 5.35 -21.42
CA ALA A 196 2.53 5.39 -19.97
C ALA A 196 2.93 6.77 -19.43
N ALA A 197 2.12 7.31 -18.50
CA ALA A 197 2.44 8.54 -17.80
C ALA A 197 3.57 8.32 -16.79
N LYS A 198 4.58 9.20 -16.81
CA LYS A 198 5.84 9.05 -16.03
C LYS A 198 6.30 10.38 -15.42
N SER A 199 5.45 11.42 -15.42
CA SER A 199 5.81 12.74 -14.92
C SER A 199 6.21 12.68 -13.46
N ASP A 200 7.24 13.42 -13.09
CA ASP A 200 7.68 13.62 -11.71
C ASP A 200 7.98 12.32 -10.94
N MET A 201 8.29 11.23 -11.67
CA MET A 201 8.39 9.87 -11.11
C MET A 201 9.34 9.78 -9.91
N TYR A 202 10.40 10.60 -9.85
CA TYR A 202 11.39 10.67 -8.78
C TYR A 202 11.83 12.12 -8.45
N CYS A 203 10.88 13.06 -8.51
CA CYS A 203 11.12 14.42 -8.04
C CYS A 203 11.47 14.42 -6.55
N ASN A 204 12.18 15.45 -6.09
CA ASN A 204 12.56 15.60 -4.68
C ASN A 204 13.37 14.45 -4.06
N CYS A 205 13.99 13.60 -4.90
CA CYS A 205 14.87 12.51 -4.49
C CYS A 205 16.34 12.98 -4.57
N HIS A 206 16.77 13.82 -3.63
CA HIS A 206 18.04 14.56 -3.72
C HIS A 206 19.30 13.68 -3.67
N LYS A 207 19.22 12.45 -3.15
CA LYS A 207 20.34 11.50 -3.05
C LYS A 207 20.34 10.47 -4.15
N LEU A 208 19.22 10.34 -4.87
CA LEU A 208 18.95 9.21 -5.73
C LEU A 208 19.84 9.17 -6.99
N LYS A 209 20.46 8.03 -7.21
CA LYS A 209 21.10 7.64 -8.48
C LYS A 209 20.24 6.60 -9.17
N VAL A 210 19.69 6.95 -10.31
CA VAL A 210 18.88 6.04 -11.14
C VAL A 210 19.75 5.40 -12.21
N LYS A 211 19.68 4.07 -12.33
CA LYS A 211 20.35 3.30 -13.39
C LYS A 211 19.30 2.79 -14.37
N GLY A 212 19.64 2.81 -15.66
CA GLY A 212 18.89 2.12 -16.72
C GLY A 212 17.76 2.92 -17.35
N PHE A 213 17.10 3.81 -16.65
CA PHE A 213 16.05 4.65 -17.21
C PHE A 213 16.70 5.91 -17.78
N SER A 214 16.75 6.06 -19.12
CA SER A 214 17.22 7.30 -19.72
C SER A 214 16.33 8.44 -19.25
N ARG A 215 16.97 9.47 -18.72
CA ARG A 215 16.40 10.70 -18.18
C ARG A 215 15.29 11.21 -19.11
N ILE A 216 14.06 10.80 -18.85
CA ILE A 216 12.89 11.37 -19.51
C ILE A 216 12.77 12.79 -18.96
N GLU A 217 12.69 13.76 -19.86
CA GLU A 217 12.73 15.19 -19.67
C GLU A 217 12.04 15.63 -18.39
N TYR A 218 12.85 16.15 -17.44
CA TYR A 218 12.35 16.87 -16.30
C TYR A 218 11.75 18.18 -16.80
N TYR A 219 10.46 18.32 -16.79
CA TYR A 219 9.88 19.63 -16.61
C TYR A 219 9.92 19.93 -15.11
N SER A 220 11.06 20.45 -14.63
CA SER A 220 11.07 21.15 -13.39
C SER A 220 10.33 22.47 -13.62
N SER A 221 9.11 22.57 -13.10
CA SER A 221 8.43 23.85 -12.97
C SER A 221 9.09 24.65 -11.82
N ASN A 222 10.36 25.07 -12.05
CA ASN A 222 11.04 26.04 -11.24
C ASN A 222 11.72 27.03 -12.21
N ASP A 223 10.95 27.99 -12.66
CA ASP A 223 11.32 29.34 -12.99
C ASP A 223 10.22 30.29 -12.48
#